data_b611a46fc77bd7fde40cc986bcad83ca
#
_entry.id   b611a46fc77bd7fde40cc986bcad83ca
#
_cell.length_a   1.000
_cell.length_b   1.000
_cell.length_c   1.000
_cell.angle_alpha   90.00
_cell.angle_beta   90.00
_cell.angle_gamma   90.00
#
_symmetry.space_group_name_H-M   'P 1'
#
loop_
_entity.id
_entity.type
_entity.pdbx_description
1 polymer ?
#
loop_
_entity_poly.entity_id
_entity_poly.type
_entity_poly.pdbx_seq_one_letter_code
_entity_poly.pdbx_strand_id
1 'polypeptide(L)'
;MRDNDGIKVHRPFGPVLCEFRMSKNTVDTLNNFVDGLEKDSKLRKELNAGANLAGQVSEEIRVPEEVSKQGIGPELSRAIATYVLNTTGQTIKKLTFISIWIVRQYGTEYNPVHYHDGHLSGAGWLKVPNDLGQPLQENKDNYNGKIQFVHGSRLFNCASGVTVKPEVGRMFVFPAYLMHTVYPFYGKEERRSVAFNANIDSDIYNPYRKSLRTI
;
A
#
# COMPACT_ATOMS: atom_id res chain seq x y z
N MET A 1 -2.04 23.72 2.33
CA MET A 1 -1.09 22.64 1.98
C MET A 1 -0.68 22.84 0.54
N ARG A 2 0.63 22.92 0.26
CA ARG A 2 1.11 23.14 -1.11
C ARG A 2 0.95 21.84 -1.89
N ASP A 3 0.33 21.94 -3.06
CA ASP A 3 0.20 20.83 -4.00
C ASP A 3 1.57 20.61 -4.64
N ASN A 4 2.36 19.68 -4.09
CA ASN A 4 3.68 19.34 -4.59
C ASN A 4 3.53 18.08 -5.46
N ASP A 5 3.58 18.23 -6.77
CA ASP A 5 3.73 17.15 -7.76
C ASP A 5 2.69 16.01 -7.69
N GLY A 6 1.44 16.32 -7.42
CA GLY A 6 0.35 15.35 -7.36
C GLY A 6 0.42 14.42 -6.13
N ILE A 7 1.24 14.75 -5.12
CA ILE A 7 1.32 14.01 -3.86
C ILE A 7 0.40 14.69 -2.83
N LYS A 8 -0.57 13.92 -2.31
CA LYS A 8 -1.49 14.37 -1.28
C LYS A 8 -1.17 13.72 0.06
N VAL A 9 -1.06 14.52 1.12
CA VAL A 9 -0.84 14.06 2.49
C VAL A 9 -2.13 14.17 3.27
N HIS A 10 -2.68 13.04 3.70
CA HIS A 10 -3.91 12.96 4.48
C HIS A 10 -3.59 12.71 5.96
N ARG A 11 -4.26 13.42 6.85
CA ARG A 11 -4.16 13.25 8.31
C ARG A 11 -5.53 12.97 8.92
N PRO A 12 -6.14 11.81 8.62
CA PRO A 12 -7.49 11.48 9.10
C PRO A 12 -7.52 11.21 10.61
N PHE A 13 -6.37 10.86 11.19
CA PHE A 13 -6.14 10.60 12.61
C PHE A 13 -4.64 10.80 12.91
N GLY A 14 -4.09 10.26 13.99
CA GLY A 14 -2.68 10.41 14.37
C GLY A 14 -1.67 10.00 13.28
N PRO A 15 -1.67 8.76 12.76
CA PRO A 15 -0.86 8.38 11.59
C PRO A 15 -1.28 9.12 10.34
N VAL A 16 -0.28 9.48 9.54
CA VAL A 16 -0.50 10.22 8.29
C VAL A 16 -0.57 9.24 7.12
N LEU A 17 -1.49 9.48 6.19
CA LEU A 17 -1.53 8.83 4.89
C LEU A 17 -1.04 9.81 3.82
N CYS A 18 -0.10 9.36 2.98
CA CYS A 18 0.33 10.07 1.78
C CYS A 18 -0.25 9.36 0.57
N GLU A 19 -0.92 10.11 -0.30
CA GLU A 19 -1.50 9.60 -1.55
C GLU A 19 -0.78 10.20 -2.74
N PHE A 20 -0.46 9.36 -3.73
CA PHE A 20 0.04 9.79 -5.02
C PHE A 20 -0.46 8.90 -6.15
N ARG A 21 -0.25 9.32 -7.39
CA ARG A 21 -0.54 8.52 -8.57
C ARG A 21 0.74 7.98 -9.19
N MET A 22 0.77 6.65 -9.35
CA MET A 22 1.77 5.98 -10.17
C MET A 22 1.58 6.38 -11.63
N SER A 23 2.68 6.55 -12.36
CA SER A 23 2.62 6.79 -13.80
C SER A 23 2.01 5.59 -14.53
N LYS A 24 1.42 5.87 -15.70
CA LYS A 24 0.91 4.80 -16.58
C LYS A 24 2.02 3.80 -16.93
N ASN A 25 3.23 4.29 -17.19
CA ASN A 25 4.37 3.43 -17.49
C ASN A 25 4.68 2.45 -16.35
N THR A 26 4.66 2.92 -15.09
CA THR A 26 4.87 2.05 -13.92
C THR A 26 3.78 0.99 -13.79
N VAL A 27 2.52 1.38 -13.95
CA VAL A 27 1.39 0.45 -13.92
C VAL A 27 1.51 -0.62 -15.02
N ASP A 28 1.81 -0.19 -16.25
CA ASP A 28 1.96 -1.09 -17.39
C ASP A 28 3.16 -2.04 -17.21
N THR A 29 4.30 -1.52 -16.74
CA THR A 29 5.51 -2.34 -16.48
C THR A 29 5.24 -3.45 -15.46
N LEU A 30 4.58 -3.13 -14.34
CA LEU A 30 4.25 -4.12 -13.31
C LEU A 30 3.19 -5.12 -13.78
N ASN A 31 2.20 -4.69 -14.55
CA ASN A 31 1.21 -5.59 -15.13
C ASN A 31 1.84 -6.54 -16.14
N ASN A 32 2.67 -6.03 -17.06
CA ASN A 32 3.38 -6.84 -18.06
C ASN A 32 4.32 -7.85 -17.41
N PHE A 33 4.99 -7.47 -16.32
CA PHE A 33 5.82 -8.38 -15.56
C PHE A 33 5.02 -9.57 -15.02
N VAL A 34 3.89 -9.33 -14.35
CA VAL A 34 3.04 -10.40 -13.81
C VAL A 34 2.45 -11.26 -14.93
N ASP A 35 1.95 -10.64 -16.00
CA ASP A 35 1.35 -11.36 -17.13
C ASP A 35 2.40 -12.20 -17.85
N GLY A 36 3.67 -11.77 -17.88
CA GLY A 36 4.79 -12.54 -18.41
C GLY A 36 5.10 -13.82 -17.63
N LEU A 37 4.88 -13.80 -16.31
CA LEU A 37 5.12 -14.98 -15.45
C LEU A 37 4.16 -16.16 -15.71
N GLU A 38 3.05 -15.92 -16.38
CA GLU A 38 2.14 -17.02 -16.78
C GLU A 38 2.81 -18.04 -17.73
N LYS A 39 3.85 -17.59 -18.43
CA LYS A 39 4.65 -18.42 -19.34
C LYS A 39 5.88 -19.05 -18.69
N ASP A 40 6.22 -18.68 -17.47
CA ASP A 40 7.39 -19.18 -16.73
C ASP A 40 6.99 -19.65 -15.32
N SER A 41 6.48 -20.86 -15.25
CA SER A 41 6.01 -21.48 -14.01
C SER A 41 7.13 -21.68 -12.98
N LYS A 42 8.41 -21.77 -13.40
CA LYS A 42 9.54 -21.91 -12.50
C LYS A 42 9.83 -20.58 -11.80
N LEU A 43 10.01 -19.51 -12.57
CA LEU A 43 10.23 -18.18 -12.03
C LEU A 43 9.06 -17.72 -11.16
N ARG A 44 7.82 -18.01 -11.58
CA ARG A 44 6.62 -17.70 -10.80
C ARG A 44 6.65 -18.35 -9.41
N LYS A 45 7.09 -19.59 -9.28
CA LYS A 45 7.24 -20.28 -7.99
C LYS A 45 8.37 -19.69 -7.13
N GLU A 46 9.50 -19.33 -7.74
CA GLU A 46 10.64 -18.73 -7.06
C GLU A 46 10.29 -17.34 -6.48
N LEU A 47 9.43 -16.60 -7.15
CA LEU A 47 8.99 -15.27 -6.73
C LEU A 47 7.78 -15.28 -5.79
N ASN A 48 7.19 -16.43 -5.49
CA ASN A 48 6.06 -16.53 -4.58
C ASN A 48 6.47 -16.10 -3.16
N ALA A 49 5.77 -15.11 -2.62
CA ALA A 49 6.02 -14.52 -1.30
C ALA A 49 4.94 -14.89 -0.26
N GLY A 50 3.85 -15.56 -0.68
CA GLY A 50 2.63 -15.75 0.12
C GLY A 50 2.84 -16.44 1.47
N ALA A 51 3.86 -17.32 1.59
CA ALA A 51 4.14 -17.99 2.87
C ALA A 51 4.55 -17.05 4.02
N ASN A 52 4.96 -15.83 3.71
CA ASN A 52 5.44 -14.84 4.67
C ASN A 52 4.50 -13.64 4.83
N LEU A 53 3.34 -13.67 4.20
CA LEU A 53 2.40 -12.56 4.15
C LEU A 53 1.04 -12.95 4.74
N ALA A 54 0.28 -11.95 5.19
CA ALA A 54 -0.99 -12.16 5.90
C ALA A 54 -2.18 -12.46 4.97
N GLY A 55 -2.02 -12.25 3.67
CA GLY A 55 -3.11 -12.36 2.69
C GLY A 55 -3.71 -13.75 2.63
N GLN A 56 -5.04 -13.81 2.59
CA GLN A 56 -5.82 -14.99 2.22
C GLN A 56 -6.20 -14.84 0.74
N VAL A 57 -5.17 -14.89 -0.11
CA VAL A 57 -5.24 -14.58 -1.53
C VAL A 57 -4.53 -15.66 -2.34
N SER A 58 -4.88 -15.77 -3.61
CA SER A 58 -4.35 -16.82 -4.49
C SER A 58 -2.84 -16.68 -4.70
N GLU A 59 -2.31 -15.46 -4.80
CA GLU A 59 -0.92 -15.26 -5.17
C GLU A 59 -0.36 -13.92 -4.72
N GLU A 60 0.86 -13.98 -4.17
CA GLU A 60 1.68 -12.83 -3.81
C GLU A 60 3.07 -13.00 -4.42
N ILE A 61 3.45 -12.09 -5.31
CA ILE A 61 4.62 -12.21 -6.19
C ILE A 61 5.63 -11.13 -5.82
N ARG A 62 6.84 -11.51 -5.43
CA ARG A 62 7.95 -10.57 -5.21
C ARG A 62 8.33 -9.89 -6.52
N VAL A 63 8.48 -8.56 -6.47
CA VAL A 63 8.99 -7.77 -7.59
C VAL A 63 10.51 -7.76 -7.54
N PRO A 64 11.21 -8.29 -8.56
CA PRO A 64 12.66 -8.22 -8.62
C PRO A 64 13.18 -6.79 -8.69
N GLU A 65 14.41 -6.58 -8.23
CA GLU A 65 15.01 -5.24 -8.17
C GLU A 65 15.12 -4.60 -9.58
N GLU A 66 15.41 -5.40 -10.60
CA GLU A 66 15.52 -4.93 -11.98
C GLU A 66 14.17 -4.38 -12.50
N VAL A 67 13.07 -5.03 -12.17
CA VAL A 67 11.72 -4.57 -12.51
C VAL A 67 11.36 -3.33 -11.71
N SER A 68 11.68 -3.33 -10.42
CA SER A 68 11.42 -2.19 -9.53
C SER A 68 12.12 -0.91 -10.00
N LYS A 69 13.36 -1.00 -10.44
CA LYS A 69 14.16 0.14 -10.93
C LYS A 69 13.59 0.79 -12.20
N GLN A 70 12.78 0.10 -12.97
CA GLN A 70 12.21 0.60 -14.23
C GLN A 70 11.02 1.55 -14.03
N GLY A 71 10.48 1.68 -12.81
CA GLY A 71 9.33 2.55 -12.57
C GLY A 71 8.99 2.74 -11.11
N ILE A 72 8.51 1.69 -10.45
CA ILE A 72 7.91 1.82 -9.10
C ILE A 72 8.92 2.29 -8.04
N GLY A 73 10.16 1.81 -8.06
CA GLY A 73 11.18 2.17 -7.08
C GLY A 73 11.48 3.68 -7.02
N PRO A 74 11.77 4.34 -8.15
CA PRO A 74 11.94 5.80 -8.20
C PRO A 74 10.70 6.58 -7.73
N GLU A 75 9.50 6.15 -8.10
CA GLU A 75 8.27 6.83 -7.69
C GLU A 75 8.02 6.69 -6.19
N LEU A 76 8.20 5.50 -5.62
CA LEU A 76 8.13 5.27 -4.18
C LEU A 76 9.19 6.07 -3.42
N SER A 77 10.42 6.13 -3.92
CA SER A 77 11.50 6.89 -3.29
C SER A 77 11.14 8.37 -3.17
N ARG A 78 10.58 8.96 -4.21
CA ARG A 78 10.10 10.34 -4.20
C ARG A 78 8.94 10.52 -3.22
N ALA A 79 7.95 9.63 -3.24
CA ALA A 79 6.78 9.71 -2.36
C ALA A 79 7.17 9.55 -0.89
N ILE A 80 8.07 8.63 -0.56
CA ILE A 80 8.61 8.43 0.80
C ILE A 80 9.38 9.66 1.26
N ALA A 81 10.24 10.23 0.42
CA ALA A 81 10.98 11.45 0.75
C ALA A 81 10.01 12.62 1.06
N THR A 82 8.99 12.79 0.23
CA THR A 82 7.94 13.80 0.43
C THR A 82 7.13 13.53 1.70
N TYR A 83 6.76 12.29 1.96
CA TYR A 83 6.08 11.87 3.18
C TYR A 83 6.87 12.27 4.42
N VAL A 84 8.14 11.88 4.49
CA VAL A 84 9.01 12.14 5.65
C VAL A 84 9.21 13.64 5.83
N LEU A 85 9.52 14.38 4.77
CA LEU A 85 9.70 15.83 4.84
C LEU A 85 8.44 16.53 5.38
N ASN A 86 7.25 16.17 4.89
CA ASN A 86 6.00 16.82 5.29
C ASN A 86 5.52 16.41 6.70
N THR A 87 5.92 15.22 7.17
CA THR A 87 5.48 14.72 8.49
C THR A 87 6.45 15.04 9.61
N THR A 88 7.74 15.11 9.32
CA THR A 88 8.81 15.28 10.33
C THR A 88 9.63 16.56 10.17
N GLY A 89 9.55 17.21 9.00
CA GLY A 89 10.42 18.34 8.62
C GLY A 89 11.87 17.91 8.32
N GLN A 90 12.15 16.62 8.21
CA GLN A 90 13.49 16.09 7.97
C GLN A 90 13.62 15.51 6.56
N THR A 91 14.83 15.57 6.01
CA THR A 91 15.18 14.94 4.74
C THR A 91 15.83 13.59 5.00
N ILE A 92 15.35 12.52 4.35
CA ILE A 92 15.96 11.21 4.42
C ILE A 92 17.31 11.18 3.68
N LYS A 93 18.27 10.42 4.21
CA LYS A 93 19.58 10.16 3.60
C LYS A 93 19.74 8.73 3.16
N LYS A 94 18.96 7.84 3.80
CA LYS A 94 18.96 6.40 3.51
C LYS A 94 17.54 5.91 3.29
N LEU A 95 17.35 5.13 2.24
CA LEU A 95 16.13 4.41 1.95
C LEU A 95 16.50 3.00 1.48
N THR A 96 15.90 2.00 2.10
CA THR A 96 16.08 0.60 1.70
C THR A 96 14.71 -0.04 1.60
N PHE A 97 14.34 -0.55 0.45
CA PHE A 97 13.16 -1.40 0.31
C PHE A 97 13.48 -2.79 0.89
N ILE A 98 12.69 -3.20 1.89
CA ILE A 98 12.77 -4.56 2.46
C ILE A 98 12.17 -5.52 1.45
N SER A 99 11.02 -5.17 0.89
CA SER A 99 10.31 -5.94 -0.13
C SER A 99 9.38 -5.04 -0.93
N ILE A 100 9.17 -5.40 -2.19
CA ILE A 100 8.08 -4.93 -3.05
C ILE A 100 7.42 -6.17 -3.61
N TRP A 101 6.09 -6.27 -3.52
CA TRP A 101 5.36 -7.43 -4.03
C TRP A 101 4.02 -7.04 -4.65
N ILE A 102 3.52 -7.90 -5.51
CA ILE A 102 2.23 -7.76 -6.16
C ILE A 102 1.29 -8.81 -5.61
N VAL A 103 0.09 -8.39 -5.24
CA VAL A 103 -0.99 -9.25 -4.77
C VAL A 103 -1.98 -9.45 -5.91
N ARG A 104 -2.23 -10.69 -6.26
CA ARG A 104 -3.32 -11.10 -7.16
C ARG A 104 -4.46 -11.63 -6.31
N GLN A 105 -5.58 -10.94 -6.35
CA GLN A 105 -6.75 -11.24 -5.54
C GLN A 105 -7.97 -11.49 -6.46
N TYR A 106 -8.71 -12.52 -6.14
CA TYR A 106 -9.96 -12.89 -6.83
C TYR A 106 -11.16 -12.80 -5.88
N GLY A 107 -12.35 -13.06 -6.39
CA GLY A 107 -13.58 -12.98 -5.60
C GLY A 107 -13.52 -13.82 -4.33
N THR A 108 -14.02 -13.28 -3.21
CA THR A 108 -14.01 -13.83 -1.85
C THR A 108 -12.67 -13.80 -1.10
N GLU A 109 -11.57 -13.57 -1.79
CA GLU A 109 -10.24 -13.42 -1.17
C GLU A 109 -10.11 -12.07 -0.46
N TYR A 110 -9.28 -12.01 0.59
CA TYR A 110 -9.14 -10.81 1.42
C TYR A 110 -7.78 -10.78 2.13
N ASN A 111 -7.42 -9.60 2.66
CA ASN A 111 -6.32 -9.50 3.63
C ASN A 111 -6.93 -9.22 4.99
N PRO A 112 -6.68 -10.05 6.03
CA PRO A 112 -7.14 -9.78 7.39
C PRO A 112 -6.53 -8.48 7.93
N VAL A 113 -6.98 -8.04 9.10
CA VAL A 113 -6.36 -6.90 9.79
C VAL A 113 -4.93 -7.27 10.16
N HIS A 114 -3.97 -6.48 9.70
CA HIS A 114 -2.54 -6.70 9.91
C HIS A 114 -1.77 -5.39 9.88
N TYR A 115 -0.48 -5.47 10.17
CA TYR A 115 0.53 -4.42 10.02
C TYR A 115 1.78 -5.01 9.37
N HIS A 116 2.76 -4.19 9.07
CA HIS A 116 3.97 -4.59 8.38
C HIS A 116 5.24 -4.34 9.21
N ASP A 117 6.30 -5.04 8.83
CA ASP A 117 7.64 -4.77 9.29
C ASP A 117 8.23 -3.53 8.60
N GLY A 118 9.26 -2.95 9.23
CA GLY A 118 9.96 -1.77 8.73
C GLY A 118 9.40 -0.47 9.27
N HIS A 119 9.73 0.62 8.62
CA HIS A 119 9.37 1.97 9.05
C HIS A 119 8.13 2.50 8.31
N LEU A 120 8.10 2.29 7.00
CA LEU A 120 7.03 2.71 6.10
C LEU A 120 6.58 1.54 5.23
N SER A 121 5.32 1.55 4.91
CA SER A 121 4.67 0.61 4.01
C SER A 121 3.79 1.36 3.03
N GLY A 122 3.27 0.64 2.04
CA GLY A 122 2.30 1.21 1.13
C GLY A 122 1.58 0.17 0.31
N ALA A 123 0.44 0.59 -0.25
CA ALA A 123 -0.38 -0.22 -1.12
C ALA A 123 -1.03 0.64 -2.22
N GLY A 124 -1.10 0.10 -3.42
CA GLY A 124 -1.71 0.75 -4.57
C GLY A 124 -2.25 -0.26 -5.58
N TRP A 125 -2.98 0.21 -6.59
CA TRP A 125 -3.70 -0.66 -7.49
C TRP A 125 -3.18 -0.61 -8.91
N LEU A 126 -2.93 -1.78 -9.48
CA LEU A 126 -2.47 -2.00 -10.85
C LEU A 126 -3.62 -2.41 -11.78
N LYS A 127 -4.60 -3.15 -11.23
CA LYS A 127 -5.79 -3.61 -11.93
C LYS A 127 -6.97 -3.64 -10.97
N VAL A 128 -8.11 -3.16 -11.40
CA VAL A 128 -9.35 -3.13 -10.61
C VAL A 128 -10.48 -3.68 -11.47
N PRO A 129 -11.24 -4.67 -10.99
CA PRO A 129 -12.43 -5.16 -11.67
C PRO A 129 -13.42 -4.05 -11.97
N ASN A 130 -14.09 -4.12 -13.11
CA ASN A 130 -15.20 -3.23 -13.44
C ASN A 130 -16.36 -3.40 -12.48
N ASP A 131 -16.59 -4.66 -12.04
CA ASP A 131 -17.59 -5.00 -11.05
C ASP A 131 -16.95 -5.68 -9.83
N LEU A 132 -17.07 -5.06 -8.69
CA LEU A 132 -16.65 -5.59 -7.39
C LEU A 132 -17.78 -6.34 -6.66
N GLY A 133 -18.95 -6.45 -7.29
CA GLY A 133 -20.12 -7.08 -6.72
C GLY A 133 -20.93 -6.13 -5.81
N GLN A 134 -22.15 -6.58 -5.49
CA GLN A 134 -23.06 -5.87 -4.60
C GLN A 134 -22.79 -6.26 -3.13
N PRO A 135 -23.13 -5.41 -2.16
CA PRO A 135 -23.10 -5.80 -0.76
C PRO A 135 -24.07 -6.95 -0.51
N LEU A 136 -23.74 -7.84 0.42
CA LEU A 136 -24.58 -8.98 0.78
C LEU A 136 -25.92 -8.58 1.43
N GLN A 137 -26.02 -7.40 1.96
CA GLN A 137 -27.23 -6.85 2.56
C GLN A 137 -27.61 -5.57 1.85
N GLU A 138 -28.89 -5.47 1.50
CA GLU A 138 -29.46 -4.23 0.95
C GLU A 138 -29.31 -3.06 1.92
N ASN A 139 -29.21 -1.85 1.38
CA ASN A 139 -29.08 -0.60 2.14
C ASN A 139 -27.83 -0.48 3.03
N LYS A 140 -26.79 -1.30 2.82
CA LYS A 140 -25.49 -1.13 3.46
C LYS A 140 -24.46 -0.52 2.51
N ASP A 141 -23.51 0.20 3.11
CA ASP A 141 -22.34 0.68 2.37
C ASP A 141 -21.61 -0.49 1.72
N ASN A 142 -21.28 -0.33 0.45
CA ASN A 142 -20.49 -1.32 -0.27
C ASN A 142 -19.01 -1.16 0.06
N TYR A 143 -18.43 -2.12 0.79
CA TYR A 143 -17.01 -2.18 1.15
C TYR A 143 -16.19 -3.09 0.23
N ASN A 144 -16.80 -3.72 -0.76
CA ASN A 144 -16.15 -4.71 -1.63
C ASN A 144 -14.85 -4.19 -2.24
N GLY A 145 -13.76 -4.93 -2.05
CA GLY A 145 -12.43 -4.64 -2.56
C GLY A 145 -11.74 -3.40 -1.99
N LYS A 146 -12.35 -2.69 -1.03
CA LYS A 146 -11.76 -1.50 -0.39
C LYS A 146 -10.68 -1.90 0.60
N ILE A 147 -9.68 -1.02 0.77
CA ILE A 147 -8.75 -1.05 1.90
C ILE A 147 -9.31 -0.17 3.02
N GLN A 148 -9.20 -0.64 4.26
CA GLN A 148 -9.54 0.14 5.46
C GLN A 148 -8.33 0.25 6.37
N PHE A 149 -7.97 1.47 6.71
CA PHE A 149 -6.98 1.78 7.75
C PHE A 149 -7.69 1.99 9.07
N VAL A 150 -7.10 1.46 10.16
CA VAL A 150 -7.70 1.51 11.50
C VAL A 150 -6.66 2.03 12.51
N HIS A 151 -7.04 3.02 13.32
CA HIS A 151 -6.17 3.54 14.38
C HIS A 151 -6.98 4.11 15.55
N GLY A 152 -6.62 3.72 16.77
CA GLY A 152 -7.27 4.20 17.99
C GLY A 152 -8.71 3.73 18.14
N SER A 153 -9.47 4.43 18.98
CA SER A 153 -10.86 4.17 19.27
C SER A 153 -11.76 5.25 18.66
N ARG A 154 -12.98 4.86 18.28
CA ARG A 154 -13.98 5.81 17.82
C ARG A 154 -14.52 6.60 19.02
N LEU A 155 -14.28 7.91 19.02
CA LEU A 155 -14.78 8.84 20.02
C LEU A 155 -15.55 9.98 19.35
N PHE A 156 -16.20 10.82 20.16
CA PHE A 156 -16.80 12.05 19.65
C PHE A 156 -15.74 12.91 18.95
N ASN A 157 -16.02 13.30 17.71
CA ASN A 157 -15.10 14.05 16.84
C ASN A 157 -13.77 13.34 16.49
N CYS A 158 -13.66 12.03 16.70
CA CYS A 158 -12.47 11.25 16.35
C CYS A 158 -12.86 10.02 15.53
N ALA A 159 -12.46 9.97 14.27
CA ALA A 159 -12.59 8.80 13.44
C ALA A 159 -11.50 7.78 13.79
N SER A 160 -11.85 6.50 13.88
CA SER A 160 -10.90 5.38 14.09
C SER A 160 -10.65 4.58 12.82
N GLY A 161 -11.28 4.90 11.72
CA GLY A 161 -11.11 4.19 10.46
C GLY A 161 -11.28 5.08 9.25
N VAL A 162 -10.49 4.80 8.22
CA VAL A 162 -10.58 5.43 6.90
C VAL A 162 -10.64 4.35 5.85
N THR A 163 -11.65 4.39 4.99
CA THR A 163 -11.83 3.40 3.92
C THR A 163 -11.56 4.04 2.57
N VAL A 164 -10.79 3.36 1.74
CA VAL A 164 -10.39 3.84 0.42
C VAL A 164 -10.87 2.87 -0.65
N LYS A 165 -11.52 3.40 -1.68
CA LYS A 165 -11.93 2.66 -2.88
C LYS A 165 -10.71 2.38 -3.77
N PRO A 166 -10.57 1.14 -4.32
CA PRO A 166 -9.53 0.83 -5.28
C PRO A 166 -9.70 1.65 -6.56
N GLU A 167 -8.57 2.13 -7.09
CA GLU A 167 -8.51 2.91 -8.34
C GLU A 167 -7.14 2.70 -8.97
N VAL A 168 -7.09 2.31 -10.24
CA VAL A 168 -5.84 2.04 -10.96
C VAL A 168 -4.91 3.25 -10.92
N GLY A 169 -3.66 3.01 -10.59
CA GLY A 169 -2.62 4.03 -10.43
C GLY A 169 -2.61 4.74 -9.09
N ARG A 170 -3.65 4.65 -8.28
CA ARG A 170 -3.69 5.25 -6.94
C ARG A 170 -2.81 4.46 -5.98
N MET A 171 -1.96 5.16 -5.21
CA MET A 171 -0.99 4.56 -4.28
C MET A 171 -0.96 5.32 -2.96
N PHE A 172 -0.85 4.60 -1.86
CA PHE A 172 -0.72 5.15 -0.51
C PHE A 172 0.62 4.77 0.11
N VAL A 173 1.21 5.69 0.87
CA VAL A 173 2.34 5.47 1.78
C VAL A 173 1.88 5.79 3.19
N PHE A 174 2.21 4.93 4.14
CA PHE A 174 1.79 5.03 5.53
C PHE A 174 2.81 4.39 6.48
N PRO A 175 2.76 4.67 7.80
CA PRO A 175 3.63 4.00 8.77
C PRO A 175 3.38 2.49 8.77
N ALA A 176 4.44 1.68 8.78
CA ALA A 176 4.33 0.23 8.72
C ALA A 176 3.45 -0.37 9.85
N TYR A 177 3.44 0.26 11.03
CA TYR A 177 2.62 -0.16 12.16
C TYR A 177 1.11 0.12 12.00
N LEU A 178 0.69 0.88 10.98
CA LEU A 178 -0.72 1.24 10.82
C LEU A 178 -1.54 0.03 10.40
N MET A 179 -2.44 -0.38 11.30
CA MET A 179 -3.34 -1.50 11.07
C MET A 179 -4.24 -1.25 9.87
N HIS A 180 -4.37 -2.23 9.02
CA HIS A 180 -5.26 -2.15 7.86
C HIS A 180 -5.74 -3.54 7.42
N THR A 181 -6.81 -3.54 6.66
CA THR A 181 -7.45 -4.73 6.09
C THR A 181 -7.89 -4.45 4.66
N VAL A 182 -7.99 -5.49 3.84
CA VAL A 182 -8.58 -5.40 2.51
C VAL A 182 -9.81 -6.29 2.48
N TYR A 183 -10.96 -5.68 2.22
CA TYR A 183 -12.22 -6.39 2.13
C TYR A 183 -12.26 -7.31 0.91
N PRO A 184 -12.93 -8.46 1.02
CA PRO A 184 -13.24 -9.29 -0.13
C PRO A 184 -14.13 -8.53 -1.11
N PHE A 185 -14.22 -9.05 -2.32
CA PHE A 185 -15.18 -8.60 -3.33
C PHE A 185 -15.82 -9.84 -4.00
N TYR A 186 -16.85 -9.64 -4.79
CA TYR A 186 -17.64 -10.76 -5.35
C TYR A 186 -17.67 -10.76 -6.90
N GLY A 187 -16.83 -9.93 -7.51
CA GLY A 187 -16.60 -9.94 -8.95
C GLY A 187 -15.77 -11.15 -9.41
N LYS A 188 -15.80 -11.43 -10.71
CA LYS A 188 -15.07 -12.56 -11.32
C LYS A 188 -13.68 -12.20 -11.81
N GLU A 189 -13.40 -10.92 -12.01
CA GLU A 189 -12.13 -10.44 -12.56
C GLU A 189 -11.06 -10.33 -11.46
N GLU A 190 -9.80 -10.38 -11.90
CA GLU A 190 -8.65 -10.16 -11.02
C GLU A 190 -8.58 -8.71 -10.54
N ARG A 191 -8.40 -8.52 -9.23
CA ARG A 191 -7.90 -7.30 -8.63
C ARG A 191 -6.41 -7.47 -8.35
N ARG A 192 -5.59 -6.56 -8.88
CA ARG A 192 -4.14 -6.60 -8.72
C ARG A 192 -3.68 -5.35 -8.00
N SER A 193 -2.89 -5.52 -6.94
CA SER A 193 -2.28 -4.42 -6.19
C SER A 193 -0.79 -4.63 -6.02
N VAL A 194 -0.05 -3.53 -5.80
CA VAL A 194 1.35 -3.55 -5.43
C VAL A 194 1.49 -3.02 -4.01
N ALA A 195 2.35 -3.65 -3.22
CA ALA A 195 2.67 -3.22 -1.86
C ALA A 195 4.19 -3.21 -1.66
N PHE A 196 4.64 -2.50 -0.63
CA PHE A 196 6.06 -2.45 -0.25
C PHE A 196 6.24 -2.27 1.24
N ASN A 197 7.44 -2.65 1.72
CA ASN A 197 7.96 -2.29 3.03
C ASN A 197 9.32 -1.63 2.86
N ALA A 198 9.60 -0.59 3.64
CA ALA A 198 10.85 0.15 3.54
C ALA A 198 11.36 0.63 4.91
N ASN A 199 12.69 0.72 5.00
CA ASN A 199 13.40 1.38 6.08
C ASN A 199 13.98 2.71 5.62
N ILE A 200 13.88 3.72 6.48
CA ILE A 200 14.54 5.02 6.35
C ILE A 200 15.60 5.18 7.45
N ASP A 201 16.24 6.33 7.51
CA ASP A 201 17.18 6.65 8.58
C ASP A 201 16.59 6.37 9.98
N SER A 202 17.28 5.55 10.77
CA SER A 202 16.82 5.18 12.12
C SER A 202 16.69 6.38 13.06
N ASP A 203 17.48 7.42 12.83
CA ASP A 203 17.45 8.66 13.62
C ASP A 203 16.16 9.46 13.38
N ILE A 204 15.55 9.32 12.20
CA ILE A 204 14.26 9.94 11.87
C ILE A 204 13.12 9.11 12.46
N TYR A 205 13.20 7.79 12.34
CA TYR A 205 12.14 6.89 12.78
C TYR A 205 12.07 6.70 14.29
N ASN A 206 13.20 6.79 15.01
CA ASN A 206 13.24 6.51 16.43
C ASN A 206 12.52 7.59 17.26
N PRO A 207 11.32 7.31 17.81
CA PRO A 207 10.53 8.30 18.53
C PRO A 207 11.20 8.73 19.86
N TYR A 208 12.13 7.94 20.40
CA TYR A 208 12.79 8.20 21.69
C TYR A 208 14.04 9.06 21.58
N ARG A 209 14.59 9.25 20.39
CA ARG A 209 15.74 10.13 20.17
C ARG A 209 15.41 11.62 20.12
N LYS A 210 14.17 11.96 19.78
CA LYS A 210 13.69 13.32 19.92
C LYS A 210 13.12 13.43 21.32
N SER A 211 13.95 13.97 22.23
CA SER A 211 13.52 14.45 23.55
C SER A 211 12.10 15.01 23.46
N LEU A 212 11.28 14.67 24.43
CA LEU A 212 10.03 15.30 24.77
C LEU A 212 10.06 16.76 24.29
N ARG A 213 9.21 17.11 23.34
CA ARG A 213 9.02 18.52 22.99
C ARG A 213 8.58 19.19 24.29
N THR A 214 9.49 19.94 24.87
CA THR A 214 9.12 20.85 25.97
C THR A 214 8.18 21.87 25.35
N ILE A 215 6.94 21.91 25.83
CA ILE A 215 5.96 22.94 25.49
C ILE A 215 6.37 24.20 26.24
#